data_fb4629b02e9f18b78cae582dfdf85daa
#
_entry.id   fb4629b02e9f18b78cae582dfdf85daa
#
_cell.length_a   1.000
_cell.length_b   1.000
_cell.length_c   1.000
_cell.angle_alpha   90.00
_cell.angle_beta   90.00
_cell.angle_gamma   90.00
#
_symmetry.space_group_name_H-M   'P 1'
#
loop_
_entity.id
_entity.type
_entity.pdbx_description
1 polymer ?
#
loop_
_entity_poly.entity_id
_entity_poly.type
_entity_poly.pdbx_seq_one_letter_code
_entity_poly.pdbx_strand_id
1 'polypeptide(L)'
;MINKRLLVKALLSHNDENSFYDKKLKLNLSSKEGKAKFLKHICALSNSNPKNNAYIVVGIEDKANAIVGVDFFDDSKLQNLINAYLDNPPLVLYENIPFPHLDEGKVVGLVTIRPIDQITALRKNIWKYFGGAVFFREGSISMPKVFDIALKDSNSERVKTIEQHARNNISLTLDGVVDFLQNHREELTTNYRVFKETFVVCWSGLQKKVKNKTYYSR
;
A
#
# COMPACT_ATOMS: atom_id res chain seq x y z
N MET A 1 8.16 11.48 3.39
CA MET A 1 6.75 10.96 3.36
C MET A 1 6.72 9.77 2.40
N ILE A 2 5.99 8.70 2.71
CA ILE A 2 5.86 7.54 1.80
C ILE A 2 4.89 7.91 0.67
N ASN A 3 5.32 7.71 -0.57
CA ASN A 3 4.44 7.82 -1.73
C ASN A 3 3.61 6.54 -1.85
N LYS A 4 2.31 6.63 -1.63
CA LYS A 4 1.42 5.48 -1.58
C LYS A 4 1.29 4.74 -2.92
N ARG A 5 1.36 5.45 -4.06
CA ARG A 5 1.38 4.80 -5.38
C ARG A 5 2.64 3.97 -5.59
N LEU A 6 3.80 4.51 -5.20
CA LEU A 6 5.06 3.76 -5.26
C LEU A 6 5.04 2.56 -4.30
N LEU A 7 4.48 2.74 -3.10
CA LEU A 7 4.33 1.65 -2.14
C LEU A 7 3.46 0.53 -2.72
N VAL A 8 2.29 0.85 -3.29
CA VAL A 8 1.43 -0.13 -3.96
C VAL A 8 2.18 -0.85 -5.07
N LYS A 9 2.88 -0.11 -5.96
CA LYS A 9 3.68 -0.71 -7.03
C LYS A 9 4.79 -1.61 -6.50
N ALA A 10 5.49 -1.18 -5.44
CA ALA A 10 6.55 -1.96 -4.80
C ALA A 10 6.00 -3.24 -4.15
N LEU A 11 4.82 -3.19 -3.51
CA LEU A 11 4.16 -4.37 -2.97
C LEU A 11 3.74 -5.35 -4.08
N LEU A 12 3.17 -4.83 -5.18
CA LEU A 12 2.75 -5.65 -6.33
C LEU A 12 3.93 -6.27 -7.09
N SER A 13 5.11 -5.66 -7.08
CA SER A 13 6.33 -6.23 -7.69
C SER A 13 6.83 -7.49 -6.95
N HIS A 14 6.43 -7.66 -5.70
CA HIS A 14 6.56 -8.92 -4.99
C HIS A 14 5.38 -9.82 -5.40
N ASN A 15 5.53 -10.58 -6.49
CA ASN A 15 4.47 -11.33 -7.17
C ASN A 15 3.67 -12.28 -6.27
N ASP A 16 4.25 -12.71 -5.16
CA ASP A 16 3.61 -13.64 -4.23
C ASP A 16 3.10 -12.93 -2.99
N GLU A 17 1.83 -13.19 -2.64
CA GLU A 17 1.31 -12.89 -1.31
C GLU A 17 2.20 -13.56 -0.25
N ASN A 18 2.46 -12.86 0.83
CA ASN A 18 3.34 -13.33 1.89
C ASN A 18 2.84 -12.93 3.28
N SER A 19 3.66 -13.14 4.28
CA SER A 19 3.28 -12.90 5.66
C SER A 19 3.04 -11.42 6.04
N PHE A 20 3.44 -10.46 5.22
CA PHE A 20 3.21 -9.02 5.47
C PHE A 20 2.33 -8.34 4.41
N TYR A 21 1.96 -9.03 3.36
CA TYR A 21 1.22 -8.47 2.24
C TYR A 21 0.16 -9.43 1.72
N ASP A 22 -0.99 -8.87 1.35
CA ASP A 22 -2.12 -9.59 0.74
C ASP A 22 -2.76 -8.71 -0.35
N LYS A 23 -3.30 -9.31 -1.40
CA LYS A 23 -4.02 -8.60 -2.46
C LYS A 23 -5.44 -9.11 -2.58
N LYS A 24 -6.37 -8.23 -2.94
CA LYS A 24 -7.79 -8.56 -3.09
C LYS A 24 -8.39 -7.80 -4.24
N LEU A 25 -9.24 -8.47 -5.02
CA LEU A 25 -10.03 -7.79 -6.04
C LEU A 25 -11.00 -6.79 -5.39
N LYS A 26 -11.69 -7.19 -4.33
CA LYS A 26 -12.61 -6.34 -3.56
C LYS A 26 -12.75 -6.83 -2.13
N LEU A 27 -13.14 -5.93 -1.22
CA LEU A 27 -13.52 -6.30 0.14
C LEU A 27 -15.02 -6.63 0.17
N ASN A 28 -15.36 -7.82 0.65
CA ASN A 28 -16.75 -8.20 0.91
C ASN A 28 -17.07 -8.01 2.40
N LEU A 29 -17.63 -6.86 2.75
CA LEU A 29 -18.04 -6.55 4.14
C LEU A 29 -19.55 -6.55 4.32
N SER A 30 -20.33 -6.96 3.32
CA SER A 30 -21.79 -7.07 3.43
C SER A 30 -22.21 -8.38 4.12
N SER A 31 -21.53 -9.49 3.83
CA SER A 31 -21.85 -10.81 4.39
C SER A 31 -21.09 -11.11 5.70
N LYS A 32 -21.65 -11.95 6.56
CA LYS A 32 -20.97 -12.45 7.78
C LYS A 32 -19.67 -13.18 7.42
N GLU A 33 -19.68 -13.97 6.36
CA GLU A 33 -18.51 -14.68 5.87
C GLU A 33 -17.39 -13.71 5.43
N GLY A 34 -17.73 -12.70 4.63
CA GLY A 34 -16.77 -11.72 4.16
C GLY A 34 -16.14 -10.92 5.30
N LYS A 35 -16.97 -10.49 6.28
CA LYS A 35 -16.48 -9.85 7.51
C LYS A 35 -15.52 -10.75 8.28
N ALA A 36 -15.88 -12.01 8.46
CA ALA A 36 -15.06 -12.98 9.18
C ALA A 36 -13.71 -13.24 8.49
N LYS A 37 -13.72 -13.38 7.15
CA LYS A 37 -12.50 -13.55 6.35
C LYS A 37 -11.60 -12.32 6.47
N PHE A 38 -12.17 -11.11 6.39
CA PHE A 38 -11.41 -9.88 6.55
C PHE A 38 -10.76 -9.79 7.94
N LEU A 39 -11.53 -10.00 9.02
CA LEU A 39 -11.00 -9.99 10.38
C LEU A 39 -9.90 -11.04 10.60
N LYS A 40 -10.06 -12.23 10.03
CA LYS A 40 -9.02 -13.28 10.03
C LYS A 40 -7.72 -12.77 9.39
N HIS A 41 -7.79 -12.07 8.25
CA HIS A 41 -6.61 -11.51 7.60
C HIS A 41 -5.96 -10.41 8.44
N ILE A 42 -6.76 -9.52 9.06
CA ILE A 42 -6.24 -8.48 9.95
C ILE A 42 -5.50 -9.10 11.14
N CYS A 43 -6.11 -10.08 11.84
CA CYS A 43 -5.45 -10.81 12.93
C CYS A 43 -4.14 -11.44 12.47
N ALA A 44 -4.19 -12.19 11.36
CA ALA A 44 -3.03 -12.95 10.91
C ALA A 44 -1.87 -12.06 10.47
N LEU A 45 -2.16 -10.97 9.74
CA LEU A 45 -1.15 -10.01 9.31
C LEU A 45 -0.57 -9.23 10.49
N SER A 46 -1.39 -8.81 11.45
CA SER A 46 -0.92 -8.14 12.67
C SER A 46 0.03 -9.05 13.47
N ASN A 47 -0.42 -10.27 13.79
CA ASN A 47 0.33 -11.20 14.64
C ASN A 47 1.63 -11.70 14.00
N SER A 48 1.70 -11.73 12.67
CA SER A 48 2.91 -12.16 11.95
C SER A 48 3.90 -11.03 11.68
N ASN A 49 3.57 -9.79 12.02
CA ASN A 49 4.39 -8.61 11.73
C ASN A 49 4.47 -7.67 12.95
N PRO A 50 4.98 -8.13 14.09
CA PRO A 50 4.94 -7.35 15.34
C PRO A 50 5.77 -6.08 15.31
N LYS A 51 6.74 -5.96 14.40
CA LYS A 51 7.69 -4.83 14.34
C LYS A 51 7.63 -4.02 13.05
N ASN A 52 6.72 -4.37 12.13
CA ASN A 52 6.57 -3.67 10.85
C ASN A 52 5.11 -3.58 10.44
N ASN A 53 4.81 -2.66 9.53
CA ASN A 53 3.50 -2.61 8.91
C ASN A 53 3.23 -3.84 8.05
N ALA A 54 1.96 -4.22 7.96
CA ALA A 54 1.46 -5.16 6.98
C ALA A 54 0.41 -4.47 6.11
N TYR A 55 0.17 -5.02 4.92
CA TYR A 55 -0.63 -4.35 3.91
C TYR A 55 -1.66 -5.28 3.26
N ILE A 56 -2.86 -4.73 2.94
CA ILE A 56 -3.78 -5.36 1.99
C ILE A 56 -4.04 -4.35 0.88
N VAL A 57 -3.76 -4.75 -0.36
CA VAL A 57 -4.05 -3.93 -1.54
C VAL A 57 -5.34 -4.42 -2.19
N VAL A 58 -6.28 -3.50 -2.39
CA VAL A 58 -7.63 -3.79 -2.89
C VAL A 58 -7.81 -3.17 -4.27
N GLY A 59 -8.44 -3.89 -5.18
CA GLY A 59 -8.58 -3.49 -6.58
C GLY A 59 -7.54 -4.11 -7.48
N ILE A 60 -7.02 -5.29 -7.08
CA ILE A 60 -6.01 -6.03 -7.83
C ILE A 60 -6.62 -7.33 -8.34
N GLU A 61 -6.51 -7.57 -9.63
CA GLU A 61 -6.86 -8.84 -10.26
C GLU A 61 -5.76 -9.87 -9.95
N ASP A 62 -6.18 -11.04 -9.48
CA ASP A 62 -5.28 -12.00 -8.85
C ASP A 62 -4.31 -12.66 -9.85
N LYS A 63 -4.81 -13.11 -10.99
CA LYS A 63 -4.02 -13.87 -11.96
C LYS A 63 -3.03 -13.00 -12.72
N ALA A 64 -3.49 -11.86 -13.24
CA ALA A 64 -2.66 -10.98 -14.03
C ALA A 64 -1.87 -9.98 -13.16
N ASN A 65 -2.14 -9.93 -11.84
CA ASN A 65 -1.59 -8.93 -10.93
C ASN A 65 -1.87 -7.48 -11.41
N ALA A 66 -2.99 -7.31 -12.13
CA ALA A 66 -3.36 -6.05 -12.76
C ALA A 66 -4.13 -5.15 -11.79
N ILE A 67 -3.84 -3.85 -11.85
CA ILE A 67 -4.57 -2.84 -11.09
C ILE A 67 -5.86 -2.52 -11.84
N VAL A 68 -7.00 -2.95 -11.33
CA VAL A 68 -8.35 -2.71 -11.90
C VAL A 68 -9.14 -1.70 -11.09
N GLY A 69 -8.74 -1.44 -9.85
CA GLY A 69 -9.40 -0.51 -8.96
C GLY A 69 -10.72 -0.99 -8.39
N VAL A 70 -11.23 -0.22 -7.43
CA VAL A 70 -12.53 -0.40 -6.78
C VAL A 70 -13.19 0.96 -6.63
N ASP A 71 -14.49 0.97 -6.32
CA ASP A 71 -15.19 2.21 -5.95
C ASP A 71 -14.61 2.79 -4.66
N PHE A 72 -14.74 4.10 -4.50
CA PHE A 72 -14.38 4.78 -3.25
C PHE A 72 -15.04 4.08 -2.06
N PHE A 73 -14.25 3.84 -1.02
CA PHE A 73 -14.70 3.17 0.18
C PHE A 73 -14.50 4.06 1.41
N ASP A 74 -15.57 4.21 2.21
CA ASP A 74 -15.52 4.88 3.51
C ASP A 74 -15.00 3.91 4.58
N ASP A 75 -13.93 4.28 5.26
CA ASP A 75 -13.25 3.44 6.25
C ASP A 75 -14.02 3.24 7.56
N SER A 76 -15.02 4.07 7.84
CA SER A 76 -15.80 4.01 9.08
C SER A 76 -16.39 2.62 9.35
N LYS A 77 -16.84 1.93 8.30
CA LYS A 77 -17.37 0.56 8.38
C LYS A 77 -16.30 -0.45 8.80
N LEU A 78 -15.08 -0.21 8.38
CA LEU A 78 -13.91 -1.02 8.73
C LEU A 78 -13.54 -0.85 10.20
N GLN A 79 -13.44 0.37 10.66
CA GLN A 79 -13.13 0.72 12.05
C GLN A 79 -14.18 0.12 13.00
N ASN A 80 -15.46 0.30 12.69
CA ASN A 80 -16.56 -0.28 13.49
C ASN A 80 -16.48 -1.79 13.57
N LEU A 81 -16.16 -2.46 12.44
CA LEU A 81 -16.04 -3.92 12.40
C LEU A 81 -14.85 -4.42 13.26
N ILE A 82 -13.69 -3.80 13.13
CA ILE A 82 -12.47 -4.14 13.86
C ILE A 82 -12.70 -3.97 15.36
N ASN A 83 -13.19 -2.80 15.78
CA ASN A 83 -13.43 -2.49 17.19
C ASN A 83 -14.51 -3.40 17.83
N ALA A 84 -15.49 -3.83 17.06
CA ALA A 84 -16.56 -4.70 17.55
C ALA A 84 -16.15 -6.16 17.71
N TYR A 85 -15.14 -6.64 16.96
CA TYR A 85 -14.84 -8.07 16.84
C TYR A 85 -13.43 -8.48 17.22
N LEU A 86 -12.49 -7.54 17.41
CA LEU A 86 -11.13 -7.87 17.79
C LEU A 86 -10.81 -7.46 19.22
N ASP A 87 -10.06 -8.32 19.90
CA ASP A 87 -9.31 -8.00 21.10
C ASP A 87 -7.90 -7.56 20.70
N ASN A 88 -7.39 -6.56 21.39
CA ASN A 88 -6.11 -5.92 21.06
C ASN A 88 -6.01 -5.60 19.55
N PRO A 89 -6.94 -4.79 19.01
CA PRO A 89 -6.95 -4.51 17.58
C PRO A 89 -5.70 -3.71 17.19
N PRO A 90 -5.05 -4.05 16.05
CA PRO A 90 -4.00 -3.21 15.50
C PRO A 90 -4.60 -1.88 15.02
N LEU A 91 -3.75 -0.87 14.85
CA LEU A 91 -4.17 0.34 14.16
C LEU A 91 -4.29 0.04 12.66
N VAL A 92 -5.49 0.11 12.14
CA VAL A 92 -5.79 -0.13 10.72
C VAL A 92 -6.19 1.18 10.07
N LEU A 93 -5.54 1.52 8.95
CA LEU A 93 -5.85 2.68 8.13
C LEU A 93 -6.27 2.20 6.74
N TYR A 94 -7.37 2.73 6.22
CA TYR A 94 -7.76 2.53 4.83
C TYR A 94 -7.59 3.82 4.06
N GLU A 95 -6.90 3.76 2.92
CA GLU A 95 -6.65 4.92 2.06
C GLU A 95 -7.13 4.62 0.63
N ASN A 96 -7.87 5.55 0.04
CA ASN A 96 -8.28 5.50 -1.36
C ASN A 96 -7.20 6.19 -2.20
N ILE A 97 -6.45 5.41 -3.01
CA ILE A 97 -5.31 5.91 -3.76
C ILE A 97 -5.68 6.03 -5.24
N PRO A 98 -5.74 7.24 -5.79
CA PRO A 98 -6.02 7.43 -7.20
C PRO A 98 -4.84 6.98 -8.07
N PHE A 99 -5.13 6.28 -9.17
CA PHE A 99 -4.16 5.91 -10.20
C PHE A 99 -4.60 6.48 -11.55
N PRO A 100 -3.70 7.10 -12.34
CA PRO A 100 -4.06 7.85 -13.55
C PRO A 100 -4.71 7.05 -14.67
N HIS A 101 -4.50 5.72 -14.69
CA HIS A 101 -5.00 4.81 -15.74
C HIS A 101 -6.27 4.06 -15.32
N LEU A 102 -6.84 4.37 -14.16
CA LEU A 102 -8.11 3.81 -13.75
C LEU A 102 -9.27 4.63 -14.31
N ASP A 103 -10.41 3.96 -14.52
CA ASP A 103 -11.65 4.59 -14.87
C ASP A 103 -12.05 5.66 -13.84
N GLU A 104 -12.85 6.64 -14.28
CA GLU A 104 -13.34 7.70 -13.42
C GLU A 104 -14.08 7.13 -12.19
N GLY A 105 -13.75 7.64 -11.03
CA GLY A 105 -14.32 7.17 -9.75
C GLY A 105 -13.68 5.89 -9.19
N LYS A 106 -12.76 5.22 -9.91
CA LYS A 106 -12.04 4.06 -9.40
C LYS A 106 -10.74 4.46 -8.70
N VAL A 107 -10.44 3.74 -7.62
CA VAL A 107 -9.25 3.92 -6.79
C VAL A 107 -8.66 2.57 -6.42
N VAL A 108 -7.41 2.56 -5.99
CA VAL A 108 -6.83 1.42 -5.30
C VAL A 108 -7.01 1.62 -3.80
N GLY A 109 -7.61 0.64 -3.13
CA GLY A 109 -7.68 0.64 -1.68
C GLY A 109 -6.37 0.13 -1.08
N LEU A 110 -5.80 0.88 -0.15
CA LEU A 110 -4.66 0.42 0.64
C LEU A 110 -5.04 0.33 2.11
N VAL A 111 -5.08 -0.88 2.64
CA VAL A 111 -5.20 -1.12 4.08
C VAL A 111 -3.80 -1.22 4.65
N THR A 112 -3.44 -0.30 5.53
CA THR A 112 -2.20 -0.35 6.31
C THR A 112 -2.52 -0.86 7.70
N ILE A 113 -1.91 -1.96 8.10
CA ILE A 113 -2.06 -2.59 9.42
C ILE A 113 -0.79 -2.30 10.20
N ARG A 114 -0.90 -1.49 11.25
CA ARG A 114 0.19 -1.20 12.19
C ARG A 114 -0.02 -2.08 13.43
N PRO A 115 0.85 -3.04 13.66
CA PRO A 115 0.70 -3.95 14.79
C PRO A 115 0.87 -3.20 16.12
N ILE A 116 0.38 -3.84 17.16
CA ILE A 116 0.66 -3.49 18.55
C ILE A 116 1.49 -4.64 19.15
N ASP A 117 2.15 -4.38 20.27
CA ASP A 117 2.98 -5.39 20.95
C ASP A 117 2.13 -6.36 21.79
N GLN A 118 1.02 -6.81 21.23
CA GLN A 118 0.06 -7.74 21.83
C GLN A 118 -0.55 -8.64 20.77
N ILE A 119 -0.95 -9.85 21.17
CA ILE A 119 -1.66 -10.76 20.28
C ILE A 119 -3.07 -10.22 19.98
N THR A 120 -3.36 -10.06 18.71
CA THR A 120 -4.71 -9.78 18.22
C THR A 120 -5.50 -11.07 18.09
N ALA A 121 -6.70 -11.13 18.68
CA ALA A 121 -7.58 -12.28 18.64
C ALA A 121 -9.03 -11.87 18.30
N LEU A 122 -9.87 -12.83 17.92
CA LEU A 122 -11.30 -12.57 17.82
C LEU A 122 -11.90 -12.44 19.21
N ARG A 123 -12.65 -11.35 19.46
CA ARG A 123 -13.38 -11.11 20.71
C ARG A 123 -14.62 -12.00 20.85
N LYS A 124 -15.30 -12.27 19.76
CA LYS A 124 -16.57 -13.00 19.73
C LYS A 124 -16.73 -13.82 18.45
N ASN A 125 -17.67 -14.75 18.49
CA ASN A 125 -17.97 -15.61 17.36
C ASN A 125 -18.43 -14.82 16.14
N ILE A 126 -17.90 -15.18 14.99
CA ILE A 126 -18.37 -14.68 13.69
C ILE A 126 -18.24 -15.76 12.63
N TRP A 127 -19.34 -16.05 11.92
CA TRP A 127 -19.45 -17.12 10.93
C TRP A 127 -18.97 -18.45 11.52
N LYS A 128 -17.91 -19.07 11.02
CA LYS A 128 -17.34 -20.33 11.53
C LYS A 128 -16.16 -20.16 12.49
N TYR A 129 -15.80 -18.92 12.83
CA TYR A 129 -14.70 -18.66 13.75
C TYR A 129 -15.24 -18.33 15.14
N PHE A 130 -14.58 -18.87 16.17
CA PHE A 130 -14.96 -18.67 17.56
C PHE A 130 -14.22 -17.49 18.18
N GLY A 131 -14.82 -16.89 19.20
CA GLY A 131 -14.13 -15.93 20.06
C GLY A 131 -12.88 -16.56 20.69
N GLY A 132 -11.85 -15.77 20.87
CA GLY A 132 -10.54 -16.26 21.30
C GLY A 132 -9.65 -16.82 20.18
N ALA A 133 -10.18 -17.01 18.97
CA ALA A 133 -9.38 -17.52 17.86
C ALA A 133 -8.26 -16.53 17.47
N VAL A 134 -7.04 -17.05 17.39
CA VAL A 134 -5.83 -16.34 17.00
C VAL A 134 -5.39 -16.88 15.64
N PHE A 135 -4.95 -15.98 14.75
CA PHE A 135 -4.50 -16.34 13.42
C PHE A 135 -3.11 -15.78 13.15
N PHE A 136 -2.33 -16.54 12.39
CA PHE A 136 -1.02 -16.15 11.87
C PHE A 136 -0.94 -16.39 10.37
N ARG A 137 -0.02 -15.71 9.69
CA ARG A 137 0.30 -15.98 8.27
C ARG A 137 1.38 -17.05 8.20
N GLU A 138 1.11 -18.06 7.37
CA GLU A 138 2.08 -19.04 6.90
C GLU A 138 2.15 -18.90 5.37
N GLY A 139 3.20 -18.19 4.90
CA GLY A 139 3.24 -17.74 3.51
C GLY A 139 2.04 -16.82 3.19
N SER A 140 1.24 -17.18 2.19
CA SER A 140 0.03 -16.45 1.76
C SER A 140 -1.24 -16.86 2.52
N ILE A 141 -1.18 -17.85 3.42
CA ILE A 141 -2.36 -18.42 4.07
C ILE A 141 -2.48 -17.92 5.51
N SER A 142 -3.68 -17.52 5.91
CA SER A 142 -3.98 -17.18 7.32
C SER A 142 -4.51 -18.42 8.04
N MET A 143 -3.72 -18.96 8.98
CA MET A 143 -4.00 -20.19 9.71
C MET A 143 -4.34 -19.91 11.17
N PRO A 144 -5.30 -20.64 11.78
CA PRO A 144 -5.54 -20.57 13.21
C PRO A 144 -4.34 -21.18 13.95
N LYS A 145 -3.98 -20.60 15.09
CA LYS A 145 -2.93 -21.10 15.96
C LYS A 145 -3.47 -21.29 17.36
N VAL A 146 -3.27 -22.48 17.93
CA VAL A 146 -3.84 -22.88 19.22
C VAL A 146 -2.76 -23.01 20.31
N PHE A 147 -1.52 -23.40 19.91
CA PHE A 147 -0.41 -23.64 20.84
C PHE A 147 0.80 -22.80 20.42
N ASP A 148 1.70 -22.56 21.37
CA ASP A 148 2.96 -21.83 21.17
C ASP A 148 2.75 -20.50 20.44
N ILE A 149 1.81 -19.71 20.98
CA ILE A 149 1.43 -18.40 20.41
C ILE A 149 2.49 -17.40 20.83
N ALA A 150 3.43 -17.11 19.92
CA ALA A 150 4.46 -16.11 20.12
C ALA A 150 4.58 -15.20 18.88
N LEU A 151 4.77 -13.90 19.12
CA LEU A 151 5.09 -12.95 18.07
C LEU A 151 6.51 -13.18 17.58
N LYS A 152 6.69 -13.44 16.29
CA LYS A 152 8.01 -13.63 15.65
C LYS A 152 8.19 -12.60 14.56
N ASP A 153 9.24 -11.80 14.66
CA ASP A 153 9.61 -10.85 13.61
C ASP A 153 10.36 -11.57 12.49
N SER A 154 9.77 -11.59 11.31
CA SER A 154 10.35 -12.23 10.12
C SER A 154 10.50 -11.29 8.93
N ASN A 155 9.89 -10.11 8.98
CA ASN A 155 9.69 -9.28 7.80
C ASN A 155 10.16 -7.83 7.96
N SER A 156 10.59 -7.39 9.15
CA SER A 156 10.82 -5.96 9.41
C SER A 156 11.86 -5.36 8.47
N GLU A 157 12.94 -6.04 8.16
CA GLU A 157 13.96 -5.51 7.24
C GLU A 157 13.45 -5.44 5.79
N ARG A 158 12.70 -6.45 5.36
CA ARG A 158 12.10 -6.45 4.01
C ARG A 158 11.09 -5.32 3.84
N VAL A 159 10.20 -5.15 4.82
CA VAL A 159 9.18 -4.09 4.78
C VAL A 159 9.82 -2.71 4.85
N LYS A 160 10.82 -2.51 5.71
CA LYS A 160 11.60 -1.25 5.75
C LYS A 160 12.20 -0.90 4.39
N THR A 161 12.80 -1.88 3.71
CA THR A 161 13.39 -1.68 2.38
C THR A 161 12.32 -1.24 1.36
N ILE A 162 11.15 -1.92 1.34
CA ILE A 162 10.03 -1.56 0.46
C ILE A 162 9.53 -0.15 0.76
N GLU A 163 9.33 0.18 2.02
CA GLU A 163 8.89 1.51 2.45
C GLU A 163 9.91 2.60 2.13
N GLN A 164 11.21 2.31 2.27
CA GLN A 164 12.29 3.23 1.92
C GLN A 164 12.29 3.54 0.41
N HIS A 165 12.18 2.53 -0.44
CA HIS A 165 12.08 2.71 -1.89
C HIS A 165 10.81 3.46 -2.30
N ALA A 166 9.75 3.39 -1.50
CA ALA A 166 8.51 4.13 -1.72
C ALA A 166 8.55 5.57 -1.15
N ARG A 167 9.61 5.98 -0.48
CA ARG A 167 9.76 7.37 -0.03
C ARG A 167 10.12 8.24 -1.21
N ASN A 168 9.41 9.37 -1.34
CA ASN A 168 9.86 10.45 -2.20
C ASN A 168 11.13 11.05 -1.59
N ASN A 169 12.26 10.55 -2.00
CA ASN A 169 13.53 11.20 -1.68
C ASN A 169 13.79 12.27 -2.75
N ILE A 170 13.12 13.42 -2.56
CA ILE A 170 13.23 14.59 -3.45
C ILE A 170 14.69 14.96 -3.69
N SER A 171 15.51 14.93 -2.64
CA SER A 171 16.92 15.29 -2.72
C SER A 171 17.68 14.35 -3.65
N LEU A 172 17.60 13.04 -3.44
CA LEU A 172 18.35 12.07 -4.27
C LEU A 172 17.84 12.03 -5.72
N THR A 173 16.55 12.28 -5.95
CA THR A 173 16.00 12.32 -7.30
C THR A 173 16.41 13.60 -8.02
N LEU A 174 16.42 14.74 -7.34
CA LEU A 174 16.90 16.02 -7.87
C LEU A 174 18.41 15.99 -8.12
N ASP A 175 19.18 15.47 -7.17
CA ASP A 175 20.63 15.34 -7.33
C ASP A 175 20.97 14.46 -8.53
N GLY A 176 20.32 13.29 -8.66
CA GLY A 176 20.51 12.40 -9.82
C GLY A 176 20.10 13.03 -11.16
N VAL A 177 19.03 13.84 -11.17
CA VAL A 177 18.61 14.60 -12.36
C VAL A 177 19.59 15.73 -12.65
N VAL A 178 20.05 16.45 -11.64
CA VAL A 178 21.04 17.53 -11.79
C VAL A 178 22.37 16.96 -12.30
N ASP A 179 22.83 15.83 -11.76
CA ASP A 179 24.05 15.15 -12.21
C ASP A 179 23.93 14.68 -13.68
N PHE A 180 22.79 14.05 -14.02
CA PHE A 180 22.52 13.66 -15.41
C PHE A 180 22.57 14.85 -16.36
N LEU A 181 21.97 15.96 -15.99
CA LEU A 181 21.90 17.17 -16.80
C LEU A 181 23.25 17.90 -16.85
N GLN A 182 24.01 17.85 -15.76
CA GLN A 182 25.38 18.43 -15.75
C GLN A 182 26.34 17.68 -16.68
N ASN A 183 26.18 16.35 -16.75
CA ASN A 183 27.01 15.51 -17.62
C ASN A 183 26.64 15.60 -19.12
N HIS A 184 25.44 16.16 -19.44
CA HIS A 184 24.94 16.30 -20.81
C HIS A 184 24.81 17.78 -21.22
N ARG A 185 25.64 18.66 -20.67
CA ARG A 185 25.47 20.10 -20.64
C ARG A 185 25.72 20.87 -21.94
N GLU A 186 26.23 20.26 -22.99
CA GLU A 186 26.58 21.02 -24.19
C GLU A 186 25.38 21.56 -25.00
N GLU A 187 24.14 21.19 -24.66
CA GLU A 187 22.98 21.53 -25.48
C GLU A 187 21.78 22.21 -24.79
N LEU A 188 21.78 22.49 -23.46
CA LEU A 188 20.50 22.71 -22.78
C LEU A 188 20.48 23.88 -21.77
N THR A 189 19.80 24.98 -22.12
CA THR A 189 19.25 25.93 -21.14
C THR A 189 17.98 25.34 -20.54
N THR A 190 18.00 25.00 -19.25
CA THR A 190 16.92 24.24 -18.63
C THR A 190 16.19 25.07 -17.58
N ASN A 191 14.87 25.19 -17.74
CA ASN A 191 13.95 25.61 -16.67
C ASN A 191 13.27 24.39 -16.11
N TYR A 192 13.38 24.15 -14.80
CA TYR A 192 12.71 23.04 -14.12
C TYR A 192 11.47 23.50 -13.38
N ARG A 193 10.38 22.74 -13.51
CA ARG A 193 9.24 22.82 -12.64
C ARG A 193 9.10 21.50 -11.85
N VAL A 194 9.21 21.59 -10.53
CA VAL A 194 9.03 20.46 -9.63
C VAL A 194 7.62 20.51 -9.08
N PHE A 195 6.82 19.50 -9.31
CA PHE A 195 5.49 19.35 -8.73
C PHE A 195 5.57 18.46 -7.49
N LYS A 196 5.00 18.94 -6.37
CA LYS A 196 5.16 18.35 -5.05
C LYS A 196 4.55 16.95 -4.88
N GLU A 197 3.58 16.59 -5.73
CA GLU A 197 2.82 15.34 -5.59
C GLU A 197 3.15 14.28 -6.65
N THR A 198 3.69 14.67 -7.76
CA THR A 198 4.21 13.78 -8.80
C THR A 198 5.50 14.39 -9.29
N PHE A 199 6.61 13.64 -9.18
CA PHE A 199 7.86 14.09 -9.81
C PHE A 199 7.70 14.04 -11.32
N VAL A 200 7.36 15.17 -11.89
CA VAL A 200 7.49 15.41 -13.32
C VAL A 200 8.61 16.42 -13.46
N VAL A 201 9.76 15.96 -13.89
CA VAL A 201 10.80 16.87 -14.37
C VAL A 201 10.41 17.22 -15.80
N CYS A 202 9.82 18.39 -15.96
CA CYS A 202 9.56 18.93 -17.28
C CYS A 202 10.80 19.65 -17.76
N TRP A 203 11.42 19.09 -18.76
CA TRP A 203 12.49 19.74 -19.49
C TRP A 203 11.91 20.62 -20.61
N SER A 204 12.20 21.91 -20.56
CA SER A 204 11.87 22.80 -21.65
C SER A 204 13.09 22.85 -22.61
N GLY A 205 12.93 22.31 -23.81
CA GLY A 205 13.91 22.43 -24.86
C GLY A 205 14.14 23.89 -25.32
N LEU A 206 14.79 24.10 -26.44
CA LEU A 206 15.06 25.42 -26.98
C LEU A 206 13.80 26.29 -27.10
N GLN A 207 13.81 27.41 -26.43
CA GLN A 207 12.71 28.36 -26.40
C GLN A 207 12.58 29.07 -27.75
N LYS A 208 11.51 28.87 -28.47
CA LYS A 208 11.17 29.60 -29.70
C LYS A 208 10.00 30.55 -29.47
N LYS A 209 10.19 31.84 -29.74
CA LYS A 209 9.10 32.82 -29.78
C LYS A 209 8.51 32.93 -31.17
N VAL A 210 7.22 32.62 -31.34
CA VAL A 210 6.50 32.81 -32.58
C VAL A 210 5.20 33.58 -32.27
N LYS A 211 5.03 34.75 -32.85
CA LYS A 211 3.85 35.62 -32.68
C LYS A 211 3.45 35.83 -31.21
N ASN A 212 4.36 36.29 -30.38
CA ASN A 212 4.18 36.55 -28.94
C ASN A 212 3.82 35.32 -28.09
N LYS A 213 3.84 34.11 -28.61
CA LYS A 213 3.74 32.88 -27.86
C LYS A 213 5.08 32.16 -27.80
N THR A 214 5.41 31.67 -26.62
CA THR A 214 6.64 30.91 -26.38
C THR A 214 6.33 29.41 -26.56
N TYR A 215 7.08 28.79 -27.44
CA TYR A 215 7.06 27.36 -27.69
C TYR A 215 8.41 26.75 -27.28
N TYR A 216 8.36 25.51 -26.85
CA TYR A 216 9.55 24.74 -26.51
C TYR A 216 9.66 23.59 -27.51
N SER A 217 10.79 23.53 -28.22
CA SER A 217 11.08 22.43 -29.13
C SER A 217 11.98 21.41 -28.45
N ARG A 218 11.77 20.14 -28.75
CA ARG A 218 12.73 19.09 -28.43
C ARG A 218 13.98 19.23 -29.25
#